data_68caabb314feb22b526adcb83cf09603
#
_entry.id   68caabb314feb22b526adcb83cf09603
#
_cell.length_a   1.000
_cell.length_b   1.000
_cell.length_c   1.000
_cell.angle_alpha   90.00
_cell.angle_beta   90.00
_cell.angle_gamma   90.00
#
_symmetry.space_group_name_H-M   'P 1'
#
loop_
_entity.id
_entity.type
_entity.pdbx_description
1 polymer ?
#
loop_
_entity_poly.entity_id
_entity_poly.type
_entity_poly.pdbx_seq_one_letter_code
_entity_poly.pdbx_strand_id
1 'polypeptide(L)' 'RERDVAVAVGRGASNAEIAGSLYLSVATVKAHVSRILAKLELNNRVQIALLVHDAGLLDTDGEDGGGLP' A
#
# COMPACT_ATOMS: atom_id res chain seq x y z
N ARG A 1 -3.31 1.57 -10.47
CA ARG A 1 -4.13 1.96 -9.29
C ARG A 1 -3.93 1.01 -8.12
N GLU A 2 -3.79 -0.28 -8.38
CA GLU A 2 -3.51 -1.24 -7.29
C GLU A 2 -2.20 -0.93 -6.58
N ARG A 3 -1.19 -0.51 -7.32
CA ARG A 3 0.09 -0.14 -6.72
C ARG A 3 -0.08 1.05 -5.77
N ASP A 4 -0.85 2.05 -6.19
CA ASP A 4 -1.10 3.23 -5.35
C ASP A 4 -1.79 2.84 -4.07
N VAL A 5 -2.76 1.94 -4.15
CA VAL A 5 -3.46 1.44 -2.97
C VAL A 5 -2.50 0.66 -2.07
N ALA A 6 -1.68 -0.22 -2.66
CA ALA A 6 -0.73 -1.01 -1.88
C ALA A 6 0.26 -0.12 -1.12
N VAL A 7 0.79 0.91 -1.77
CA VAL A 7 1.71 1.85 -1.13
C VAL A 7 1.01 2.58 0.02
N ALA A 8 -0.24 3.00 -0.18
CA ALA A 8 -0.99 3.68 0.87
C ALA A 8 -1.25 2.76 2.07
N VAL A 9 -1.55 1.48 1.80
CA VAL A 9 -1.67 0.48 2.87
C VAL A 9 -0.35 0.37 3.63
N GLY A 10 0.76 0.35 2.89
CA GLY A 10 2.09 0.28 3.50
C GLY A 10 2.40 1.47 4.39
N ARG A 11 1.80 2.62 4.11
CA ARG A 11 1.95 3.83 4.95
C ARG A 11 1.02 3.85 6.15
N GLY A 12 0.20 2.83 6.30
CA GLY A 12 -0.71 2.72 7.43
C GLY A 12 -2.02 3.46 7.24
N ALA A 13 -2.35 3.88 6.03
CA ALA A 13 -3.59 4.60 5.77
C ALA A 13 -4.80 3.68 5.89
N SER A 14 -5.89 4.21 6.44
CA SER A 14 -7.16 3.49 6.46
C SER A 14 -7.81 3.51 5.09
N ASN A 15 -8.80 2.65 4.87
CA ASN A 15 -9.53 2.64 3.61
C ASN A 15 -10.16 4.01 3.32
N ALA A 16 -10.69 4.68 4.35
CA ALA A 16 -11.27 6.01 4.18
C ALA A 16 -10.22 7.03 3.76
N GLU A 17 -9.04 6.96 4.37
CA GLU A 17 -7.94 7.86 4.01
C GLU A 17 -7.46 7.63 2.58
N ILE A 18 -7.35 6.36 2.19
CA ILE A 18 -6.96 6.00 0.83
C ILE A 18 -8.00 6.51 -0.16
N ALA A 19 -9.28 6.31 0.15
CA ALA A 19 -10.37 6.76 -0.70
C ALA A 19 -10.29 8.27 -0.94
N GLY A 20 -10.03 9.03 0.12
CA GLY A 20 -9.89 10.48 0.02
C GLY A 20 -8.69 10.90 -0.81
N SER A 21 -7.55 10.23 -0.60
CA SER A 21 -6.31 10.57 -1.29
C SER A 21 -6.36 10.25 -2.78
N LEU A 22 -7.02 9.19 -3.15
CA LEU A 22 -7.02 8.71 -4.54
C LEU A 22 -8.32 9.02 -5.29
N TYR A 23 -9.21 9.77 -4.64
CA TYR A 23 -10.51 10.14 -5.22
C TYR A 23 -11.34 8.91 -5.59
N LEU A 24 -11.35 7.92 -4.69
CA LEU A 24 -12.09 6.68 -4.86
C LEU A 24 -13.13 6.54 -3.75
N SER A 25 -14.12 5.67 -3.97
CA SER A 25 -15.02 5.30 -2.88
C SER A 25 -14.34 4.28 -1.97
N VAL A 26 -14.81 4.20 -0.72
CA VAL A 26 -14.31 3.19 0.21
C VAL A 26 -14.53 1.78 -0.34
N ALA A 27 -15.68 1.56 -0.98
CA ALA A 27 -15.98 0.26 -1.58
C ALA A 27 -14.95 -0.12 -2.66
N THR A 28 -14.56 0.85 -3.48
CA THR A 28 -13.56 0.63 -4.52
C THR A 28 -12.19 0.32 -3.89
N VAL A 29 -11.83 1.03 -2.82
CA VAL A 29 -10.58 0.76 -2.11
C VAL A 29 -10.58 -0.67 -1.56
N LYS A 30 -11.69 -1.08 -0.94
CA LYS A 30 -11.80 -2.45 -0.42
C LYS A 30 -11.63 -3.49 -1.53
N ALA A 31 -12.22 -3.22 -2.70
CA ALA A 31 -12.08 -4.12 -3.84
C ALA A 31 -10.63 -4.23 -4.30
N HIS A 32 -9.92 -3.11 -4.34
CA HIS A 32 -8.50 -3.12 -4.69
C HIS A 32 -7.67 -3.89 -3.67
N VAL A 33 -7.91 -3.67 -2.38
CA VAL A 33 -7.19 -4.39 -1.32
C VAL A 33 -7.44 -5.89 -1.46
N SER A 34 -8.69 -6.30 -1.69
CA SER A 34 -9.03 -7.71 -1.87
C SER A 34 -8.29 -8.33 -3.05
N ARG A 35 -8.19 -7.60 -4.15
CA ARG A 35 -7.46 -8.08 -5.33
C ARG A 35 -5.98 -8.24 -5.06
N ILE A 36 -5.40 -7.29 -4.33
CA ILE A 36 -3.99 -7.36 -3.98
C ILE A 36 -3.72 -8.58 -3.13
N LEU A 37 -4.57 -8.81 -2.12
CA LEU A 37 -4.44 -9.97 -1.25
C LEU A 37 -4.52 -11.28 -2.05
N ALA A 38 -5.49 -11.38 -2.95
CA ALA A 38 -5.66 -12.58 -3.76
C ALA A 38 -4.49 -12.77 -4.73
N LYS A 39 -4.07 -11.71 -5.39
CA LYS A 39 -3.00 -11.77 -6.39
C LYS A 39 -1.67 -12.18 -5.78
N LEU A 40 -1.39 -11.72 -4.58
CA LEU A 40 -0.13 -12.00 -3.88
C LEU A 40 -0.26 -13.15 -2.89
N GLU A 41 -1.43 -13.77 -2.81
CA GLU A 41 -1.70 -14.88 -1.90
C GLU A 41 -1.43 -14.51 -0.43
N LEU A 42 -1.87 -13.32 -0.05
CA LEU A 42 -1.70 -12.80 1.30
C LEU A 42 -3.00 -12.95 2.09
N ASN A 43 -2.89 -12.99 3.41
CA ASN A 43 -4.02 -13.20 4.30
C ASN A 43 -4.65 -11.91 4.82
N ASN A 44 -3.86 -10.83 4.92
CA ASN A 44 -4.37 -9.57 5.47
C ASN A 44 -3.51 -8.40 5.01
N ARG A 45 -4.01 -7.20 5.25
CA ARG A 45 -3.36 -5.98 4.75
C ARG A 45 -2.01 -5.67 5.43
N VAL A 46 -1.77 -6.21 6.61
CA VAL A 46 -0.47 -6.05 7.27
C VAL A 46 0.61 -6.68 6.40
N GLN A 47 0.30 -7.80 5.78
CA GLN A 47 1.22 -8.48 4.88
C GLN A 47 1.51 -7.66 3.62
N ILE A 48 0.52 -6.90 3.14
CA ILE A 48 0.74 -5.95 2.04
C ILE A 48 1.77 -4.91 2.48
N ALA A 49 1.59 -4.36 3.68
CA ALA A 49 2.49 -3.34 4.19
C ALA A 49 3.92 -3.87 4.31
N LEU A 50 4.08 -5.08 4.83
CA LEU A 50 5.39 -5.70 4.95
C LEU A 50 6.05 -5.89 3.59
N LEU A 51 5.28 -6.34 2.61
CA LEU A 51 5.79 -6.55 1.26
C LEU A 51 6.20 -5.23 0.62
N VAL A 52 5.42 -4.19 0.82
CA VAL A 52 5.73 -2.85 0.29
C VAL A 52 7.04 -2.35 0.90
N HIS A 53 7.23 -2.54 2.19
CA HIS A 53 8.48 -2.17 2.86
C HIS A 53 9.65 -2.98 2.31
N ASP A 54 9.49 -4.29 2.17
CA ASP A 54 10.54 -5.15 1.66
C ASP A 54 10.94 -4.78 0.23
N ALA A 55 9.97 -4.34 -0.57
CA ALA A 55 10.23 -3.94 -1.94
C ALA A 55 10.86 -2.54 -2.03
N GLY A 56 10.96 -1.82 -0.92
CA GLY A 56 11.55 -0.49 -0.89
C GLY A 56 10.66 0.59 -1.47
N LEU A 57 9.38 0.33 -1.66
CA LEU A 57 8.48 1.30 -2.28
C LEU A 57 8.26 2.54 -1.43
N LEU A 58 8.41 2.41 -0.11
CA LEU A 58 8.24 3.53 0.82
C LEU A 58 9.53 4.28 1.08
N ASP A 59 10.65 3.73 0.65
CA ASP A 59 11.97 4.28 0.94
C ASP A 59 12.52 5.12 -0.19
N THR A 60 11.76 5.28 -1.25
CA THR A 60 12.21 6.06 -2.40
C THR A 60 12.50 7.50 -2.02
N ASP A 61 11.85 7.98 -1.00
CA ASP A 61 12.05 9.34 -0.51
C ASP A 61 13.28 9.43 0.37
N GLY A 62 13.43 8.42 1.09
CA GLY A 62 14.55 8.38 1.99
C GLY A 62 15.79 8.04 1.27
N GLU A 63 15.64 7.89 0.92
CA GLU A 63 16.51 7.62 0.71
C GLU A 63 17.49 8.01 0.71
N ASP A 64 17.17 8.17 0.90
CA ASP A 64 17.85 8.34 1.02
C ASP A 64 18.63 8.23 1.39
N GLY A 65 18.37 8.10 1.61
CA GLY A 65 18.92 7.89 2.05
C GLY A 65 19.63 7.49 2.23
N GLY A 66 19.36 7.68 1.98
CA GLY A 66 19.90 7.36 2.10
C GLY A 66 20.70 6.84 2.22
N GLY A 67 20.62 6.81 1.97
CA GLY A 67 21.26 6.33 2.11
C GLY A 67 22.06 5.80 2.62
N LEU A 68 22.05 5.55 3.02
CA LEU A 68 22.75 5.04 3.61
C LEU A 68 23.55 4.60 3.59
N PRO A 69 23.81 4.46 3.54
CA PRO A 69 24.62 3.99 3.75
C PRO A 69 25.21 3.76 4.09
#